data_3a0b91338f09d1d8f0e38505c94e8f62
#
_entry.id   3a0b91338f09d1d8f0e38505c94e8f62
#
_cell.length_a   1.000
_cell.length_b   1.000
_cell.length_c   1.000
_cell.angle_alpha   90.00
_cell.angle_beta   90.00
_cell.angle_gamma   90.00
#
_symmetry.space_group_name_H-M   'P 1'
#
loop_
_entity.id
_entity.type
_entity.pdbx_description
1 polymer ?
#
loop_
_entity_poly.entity_id
_entity_poly.type
_entity_poly.pdbx_seq_one_letter_code
_entity_poly.pdbx_strand_id
1 'polypeptide(L)'
;MNTMLNTTCPSKAPPVMKGGTAALLLGMLTLIVASFWTLNLKWGEFLSMEAFRSMGRFIAEFFPMDTQSAFLTKVGWGTLETLAMSLLGTALAAVAGLALAIPASKLHSNDKSRMRTPTRWVLNALRSIPELVWAALLLISAGLGPFAGTLALAFHTTGVLGRLFAESIENAPPEPADALRTQGIGNLKVFYFTTLPQVLPQLMSYTLYRWENNIRAAAVLGVVG
;
A
#
# COMPACT_ATOMS: atom_id res chain seq x y z
N MET A 1 -8.93 -34.43 55.09
CA MET A 1 -10.27 -34.19 54.51
C MET A 1 -10.05 -33.63 53.11
N ASN A 2 -9.94 -34.55 52.13
CA ASN A 2 -9.57 -34.26 50.72
C ASN A 2 -10.80 -33.84 49.93
N THR A 3 -10.83 -32.61 49.46
CA THR A 3 -11.80 -32.17 48.46
C THR A 3 -11.06 -32.09 47.12
N MET A 4 -11.18 -33.13 46.31
CA MET A 4 -10.71 -33.19 44.92
C MET A 4 -11.49 -32.18 44.09
N LEU A 5 -10.81 -31.16 43.59
CA LEU A 5 -11.33 -30.30 42.57
C LEU A 5 -11.39 -31.05 41.24
N ASN A 6 -12.60 -31.42 40.88
CA ASN A 6 -12.92 -32.10 39.63
C ASN A 6 -12.99 -31.03 38.53
N THR A 7 -11.84 -30.69 37.92
CA THR A 7 -11.78 -29.82 36.74
C THR A 7 -12.12 -30.66 35.51
N THR A 8 -13.40 -30.74 35.19
CA THR A 8 -13.85 -31.21 33.88
C THR A 8 -13.58 -30.15 32.86
N CYS A 9 -12.48 -30.29 32.12
CA CYS A 9 -12.25 -29.55 30.87
C CYS A 9 -13.40 -29.89 29.90
N PRO A 10 -14.14 -28.90 29.40
CA PRO A 10 -15.07 -29.12 28.29
C PRO A 10 -14.27 -29.17 26.97
N SER A 11 -13.77 -30.36 26.65
CA SER A 11 -13.19 -30.60 25.32
C SER A 11 -14.27 -31.08 24.37
N LYS A 12 -14.99 -30.15 23.78
CA LYS A 12 -15.62 -30.36 22.46
C LYS A 12 -15.70 -29.02 21.78
N ALA A 13 -14.74 -28.81 20.85
CA ALA A 13 -14.90 -27.77 19.84
C ALA A 13 -16.25 -27.96 19.15
N PRO A 14 -17.04 -26.91 18.92
CA PRO A 14 -18.31 -27.02 18.23
C PRO A 14 -18.08 -27.68 16.88
N PRO A 15 -18.96 -28.60 16.44
CA PRO A 15 -18.81 -29.26 15.16
C PRO A 15 -18.82 -28.17 14.07
N VAL A 16 -17.71 -28.04 13.37
CA VAL A 16 -17.61 -27.20 12.17
C VAL A 16 -18.74 -27.67 11.25
N MET A 17 -19.69 -26.79 10.95
CA MET A 17 -20.89 -27.11 10.16
C MET A 17 -20.45 -27.60 8.78
N LYS A 18 -20.29 -28.91 8.64
CA LYS A 18 -19.85 -29.56 7.38
C LYS A 18 -20.77 -29.23 6.18
N GLY A 19 -22.05 -28.96 6.41
CA GLY A 19 -23.02 -28.60 5.37
C GLY A 19 -22.83 -27.14 4.88
N GLY A 20 -22.57 -26.19 5.77
CA GLY A 20 -22.38 -24.78 5.42
C GLY A 20 -21.09 -24.54 4.64
N THR A 21 -20.02 -25.23 5.01
CA THR A 21 -18.73 -25.12 4.31
C THR A 21 -18.81 -25.71 2.90
N ALA A 22 -19.48 -26.86 2.75
CA ALA A 22 -19.70 -27.47 1.44
C ALA A 22 -20.56 -26.56 0.53
N ALA A 23 -21.62 -25.96 1.07
CA ALA A 23 -22.47 -25.03 0.33
C ALA A 23 -21.71 -23.75 -0.10
N LEU A 24 -20.84 -23.20 0.76
CA LEU A 24 -19.96 -22.06 0.44
C LEU A 24 -18.97 -22.43 -0.66
N LEU A 25 -18.32 -23.59 -0.58
CA LEU A 25 -17.38 -24.05 -1.59
C LEU A 25 -18.06 -24.29 -2.94
N LEU A 26 -19.24 -24.91 -2.94
CA LEU A 26 -20.04 -25.08 -4.16
C LEU A 26 -20.49 -23.74 -4.74
N GLY A 27 -20.97 -22.82 -3.91
CA GLY A 27 -21.34 -21.49 -4.34
C GLY A 27 -20.17 -20.72 -4.96
N MET A 28 -19.00 -20.79 -4.33
CA MET A 28 -17.78 -20.16 -4.85
C MET A 28 -17.33 -20.81 -6.17
N LEU A 29 -17.38 -22.15 -6.27
CA LEU A 29 -17.06 -22.86 -7.51
C LEU A 29 -18.03 -22.47 -8.63
N THR A 30 -19.33 -22.41 -8.34
CA THR A 30 -20.36 -22.01 -9.30
C THR A 30 -20.13 -20.58 -9.79
N LEU A 31 -19.77 -19.64 -8.89
CA LEU A 31 -19.43 -18.27 -9.25
C LEU A 31 -18.20 -18.19 -10.14
N ILE A 32 -17.16 -18.99 -9.85
CA ILE A 32 -15.95 -19.06 -10.67
C ILE A 32 -16.30 -19.57 -12.07
N VAL A 33 -17.02 -20.70 -12.16
CA VAL A 33 -17.43 -21.28 -13.45
C VAL A 33 -18.30 -20.31 -14.24
N ALA A 34 -19.29 -19.69 -13.60
CA ALA A 34 -20.16 -18.70 -14.23
C ALA A 34 -19.37 -17.48 -14.71
N SER A 35 -18.39 -17.00 -13.93
CA SER A 35 -17.51 -15.90 -14.31
C SER A 35 -16.70 -16.24 -15.57
N PHE A 36 -16.07 -17.40 -15.62
CA PHE A 36 -15.35 -17.85 -16.82
C PHE A 36 -16.25 -18.06 -18.03
N TRP A 37 -17.49 -18.51 -17.80
CA TRP A 37 -18.47 -18.68 -18.87
C TRP A 37 -18.93 -17.34 -19.46
N THR A 38 -19.21 -16.35 -18.62
CA THR A 38 -19.65 -15.02 -19.05
C THR A 38 -18.54 -14.21 -19.74
N LEU A 39 -17.26 -14.44 -19.40
CA LEU A 39 -16.12 -13.77 -20.03
C LEU A 39 -15.90 -14.17 -21.50
N ASN A 40 -16.58 -15.21 -22.00
CA ASN A 40 -16.50 -15.68 -23.39
C ASN A 40 -15.05 -15.84 -23.89
N LEU A 41 -14.20 -16.40 -23.01
CA LEU A 41 -12.77 -16.57 -23.26
C LEU A 41 -12.58 -17.51 -24.46
N LYS A 42 -11.91 -17.03 -25.46
CA LYS A 42 -11.56 -17.81 -26.67
C LYS A 42 -10.38 -18.76 -26.39
N TRP A 43 -10.65 -19.76 -25.56
CA TRP A 43 -9.62 -20.75 -25.14
C TRP A 43 -8.91 -21.39 -26.31
N GLY A 44 -9.63 -21.63 -27.43
CA GLY A 44 -9.06 -22.20 -28.64
C GLY A 44 -7.99 -21.31 -29.29
N GLU A 45 -8.18 -19.98 -29.27
CA GLU A 45 -7.18 -19.04 -29.75
C GLU A 45 -5.99 -18.93 -28.78
N PHE A 46 -6.28 -18.89 -27.48
CA PHE A 46 -5.24 -18.78 -26.43
C PHE A 46 -4.33 -20.01 -26.38
N LEU A 47 -4.90 -21.22 -26.54
CA LEU A 47 -4.17 -22.49 -26.55
C LEU A 47 -3.76 -22.93 -27.95
N SER A 48 -3.87 -22.06 -28.97
CA SER A 48 -3.46 -22.39 -30.33
C SER A 48 -1.94 -22.48 -30.46
N MET A 49 -1.48 -23.31 -31.41
CA MET A 49 -0.07 -23.38 -31.76
C MET A 49 0.48 -22.03 -32.22
N GLU A 50 -0.39 -21.18 -32.77
CA GLU A 50 -0.06 -19.84 -33.22
C GLU A 50 0.23 -18.89 -32.05
N ALA A 51 -0.55 -18.98 -30.97
CA ALA A 51 -0.30 -18.25 -29.73
C ALA A 51 1.04 -18.67 -29.09
N PHE A 52 1.32 -19.96 -29.01
CA PHE A 52 2.61 -20.47 -28.51
C PHE A 52 3.78 -20.02 -29.38
N ARG A 53 3.61 -20.03 -30.70
CA ARG A 53 4.65 -19.56 -31.63
C ARG A 53 4.87 -18.04 -31.51
N SER A 54 3.81 -17.26 -31.31
CA SER A 54 3.90 -15.82 -31.10
C SER A 54 4.59 -15.50 -29.77
N MET A 55 4.27 -16.23 -28.71
CA MET A 55 4.94 -16.11 -27.41
C MET A 55 6.43 -16.51 -27.52
N GLY A 56 6.72 -17.59 -28.25
CA GLY A 56 8.10 -18.02 -28.52
C GLY A 56 8.90 -16.96 -29.29
N ARG A 57 8.29 -16.34 -30.31
CA ARG A 57 8.92 -15.21 -31.04
C ARG A 57 9.18 -14.03 -30.14
N PHE A 58 8.20 -13.62 -29.34
CA PHE A 58 8.33 -12.52 -28.39
C PHE A 58 9.51 -12.76 -27.43
N ILE A 59 9.63 -13.97 -26.88
CA ILE A 59 10.77 -14.32 -26.01
C ILE A 59 12.10 -14.32 -26.79
N ALA A 60 12.09 -14.83 -28.02
CA ALA A 60 13.28 -14.87 -28.86
C ALA A 60 13.78 -13.47 -29.26
N GLU A 61 12.89 -12.48 -29.38
CA GLU A 61 13.22 -11.08 -29.66
C GLU A 61 14.03 -10.40 -28.53
N PHE A 62 14.01 -10.96 -27.32
CA PHE A 62 14.91 -10.50 -26.24
C PHE A 62 16.37 -10.92 -26.45
N PHE A 63 16.63 -11.81 -27.40
CA PHE A 63 17.99 -12.31 -27.72
C PHE A 63 18.31 -12.11 -29.22
N PRO A 64 19.51 -11.59 -29.55
CA PRO A 64 20.61 -11.19 -28.67
C PRO A 64 20.32 -9.86 -27.95
N MET A 65 20.82 -9.73 -26.71
CA MET A 65 20.74 -8.47 -25.97
C MET A 65 21.59 -7.42 -26.71
N ASP A 66 21.03 -6.20 -26.83
CA ASP A 66 21.79 -5.07 -27.34
C ASP A 66 22.81 -4.61 -26.29
N THR A 67 24.11 -4.80 -26.63
CA THR A 67 25.23 -4.43 -25.76
C THR A 67 25.94 -3.16 -26.23
N GLN A 68 25.37 -2.43 -27.19
CA GLN A 68 25.95 -1.18 -27.64
C GLN A 68 26.05 -0.18 -26.49
N SER A 69 27.17 0.52 -26.42
CA SER A 69 27.42 1.50 -25.35
C SER A 69 26.35 2.60 -25.26
N ALA A 70 25.82 3.03 -26.40
CA ALA A 70 24.76 4.01 -26.49
C ALA A 70 23.44 3.51 -25.85
N PHE A 71 23.10 2.22 -26.08
CA PHE A 71 21.92 1.60 -25.47
C PHE A 71 22.09 1.43 -23.95
N LEU A 72 23.23 0.90 -23.52
CA LEU A 72 23.54 0.73 -22.09
C LEU A 72 23.53 2.05 -21.32
N THR A 73 24.05 3.11 -21.92
CA THR A 73 23.99 4.45 -21.32
C THR A 73 22.54 4.94 -21.16
N LYS A 74 21.69 4.73 -22.16
CA LYS A 74 20.27 5.06 -22.13
C LYS A 74 19.54 4.29 -21.02
N VAL A 75 19.77 2.99 -20.93
CA VAL A 75 19.21 2.13 -19.87
C VAL A 75 19.69 2.59 -18.48
N GLY A 76 20.99 2.91 -18.35
CA GLY A 76 21.56 3.42 -17.10
C GLY A 76 20.90 4.70 -16.63
N TRP A 77 20.72 5.67 -17.54
CA TRP A 77 20.02 6.93 -17.21
C TRP A 77 18.54 6.70 -16.85
N GLY A 78 17.81 5.89 -17.62
CA GLY A 78 16.41 5.57 -17.31
C GLY A 78 16.26 4.84 -15.96
N THR A 79 17.20 3.96 -15.62
CA THR A 79 17.22 3.30 -14.30
C THR A 79 17.44 4.30 -13.17
N LEU A 80 18.43 5.21 -13.35
CA LEU A 80 18.70 6.24 -12.36
C LEU A 80 17.49 7.18 -12.17
N GLU A 81 16.85 7.57 -13.25
CA GLU A 81 15.65 8.40 -13.26
C GLU A 81 14.49 7.72 -12.52
N THR A 82 14.23 6.45 -12.79
CA THR A 82 13.22 5.63 -12.11
C THR A 82 13.49 5.56 -10.60
N LEU A 83 14.74 5.32 -10.21
CA LEU A 83 15.14 5.30 -8.80
C LEU A 83 14.98 6.68 -8.14
N ALA A 84 15.38 7.75 -8.82
CA ALA A 84 15.22 9.11 -8.32
C ALA A 84 13.75 9.49 -8.14
N MET A 85 12.89 9.22 -9.14
CA MET A 85 11.45 9.45 -9.06
C MET A 85 10.80 8.72 -7.91
N SER A 86 11.11 7.42 -7.77
CA SER A 86 10.53 6.58 -6.69
C SER A 86 10.99 7.04 -5.31
N LEU A 87 12.27 7.39 -5.15
CA LEU A 87 12.83 7.86 -3.89
C LEU A 87 12.24 9.23 -3.49
N LEU A 88 12.27 10.19 -4.41
CA LEU A 88 11.74 11.55 -4.16
C LEU A 88 10.23 11.50 -3.92
N GLY A 89 9.47 10.75 -4.74
CA GLY A 89 8.03 10.59 -4.56
C GLY A 89 7.68 9.98 -3.21
N THR A 90 8.43 8.96 -2.77
CA THR A 90 8.23 8.33 -1.46
C THR A 90 8.64 9.24 -0.31
N ALA A 91 9.76 9.95 -0.43
CA ALA A 91 10.21 10.89 0.61
C ALA A 91 9.21 12.04 0.80
N LEU A 92 8.74 12.64 -0.29
CA LEU A 92 7.68 13.66 -0.25
C LEU A 92 6.40 13.10 0.39
N ALA A 93 6.01 11.89 0.00
CA ALA A 93 4.84 11.22 0.55
C ALA A 93 4.98 10.90 2.04
N ALA A 94 6.15 10.51 2.51
CA ALA A 94 6.40 10.23 3.92
C ALA A 94 6.29 11.50 4.77
N VAL A 95 6.87 12.61 4.30
CA VAL A 95 6.81 13.92 4.97
C VAL A 95 5.37 14.44 4.99
N ALA A 96 4.70 14.49 3.84
CA ALA A 96 3.33 14.96 3.74
C ALA A 96 2.36 14.03 4.48
N GLY A 97 2.57 12.72 4.38
CA GLY A 97 1.80 11.71 5.09
C GLY A 97 1.90 11.84 6.60
N LEU A 98 3.11 12.06 7.14
CA LEU A 98 3.32 12.30 8.57
C LEU A 98 2.65 13.61 9.02
N ALA A 99 2.79 14.68 8.25
CA ALA A 99 2.15 15.97 8.55
C ALA A 99 0.62 15.85 8.60
N LEU A 100 0.02 15.07 7.67
CA LEU A 100 -1.42 14.82 7.66
C LEU A 100 -1.86 13.74 8.66
N ALA A 101 -0.98 12.82 9.06
CA ALA A 101 -1.29 11.80 10.04
C ALA A 101 -1.60 12.39 11.42
N ILE A 102 -0.89 13.45 11.83
CA ILE A 102 -1.08 14.10 13.13
C ILE A 102 -2.53 14.59 13.30
N PRO A 103 -3.08 15.45 12.43
CA PRO A 103 -4.48 15.88 12.55
C PRO A 103 -5.49 14.78 12.21
N ALA A 104 -5.10 13.72 11.48
CA ALA A 104 -5.94 12.58 11.15
C ALA A 104 -6.07 11.57 12.29
N SER A 105 -5.10 11.54 13.23
CA SER A 105 -5.05 10.60 14.34
C SER A 105 -5.82 11.11 15.57
N LYS A 106 -6.19 10.16 16.45
CA LYS A 106 -6.73 10.42 17.77
C LYS A 106 -5.60 10.25 18.79
N LEU A 107 -5.07 11.36 19.26
CA LEU A 107 -3.93 11.38 20.18
C LEU A 107 -4.26 10.96 21.63
N HIS A 108 -5.53 11.03 22.03
CA HIS A 108 -6.00 10.57 23.34
C HIS A 108 -7.52 10.33 23.34
N SER A 109 -8.03 9.64 24.36
CA SER A 109 -9.44 9.21 24.44
C SER A 109 -10.46 10.35 24.33
N ASN A 110 -10.12 11.54 24.83
CA ASN A 110 -11.00 12.71 24.88
C ASN A 110 -10.71 13.75 23.77
N ASP A 111 -9.96 13.36 22.73
CA ASP A 111 -9.62 14.25 21.62
C ASP A 111 -10.84 14.49 20.69
N LYS A 112 -11.33 15.72 20.69
CA LYS A 112 -12.44 16.22 19.85
C LYS A 112 -11.96 16.99 18.63
N SER A 113 -10.78 16.65 18.07
CA SER A 113 -10.23 17.36 16.90
C SER A 113 -11.22 17.39 15.75
N ARG A 114 -11.65 18.61 15.38
CA ARG A 114 -12.53 18.86 14.23
C ARG A 114 -11.83 18.59 12.90
N MET A 115 -10.49 18.63 12.88
CA MET A 115 -9.68 18.43 11.67
C MET A 115 -9.54 16.95 11.28
N ARG A 116 -9.83 16.01 12.18
CA ARG A 116 -9.64 14.57 11.93
C ARG A 116 -10.47 14.07 10.74
N THR A 117 -11.75 14.36 10.74
CA THR A 117 -12.65 13.90 9.66
C THR A 117 -12.26 14.46 8.28
N PRO A 118 -12.11 15.79 8.10
CA PRO A 118 -11.70 16.31 6.79
C PRO A 118 -10.33 15.83 6.35
N THR A 119 -9.35 15.71 7.25
CA THR A 119 -8.02 15.18 6.89
C THR A 119 -8.11 13.72 6.44
N ARG A 120 -8.90 12.89 7.09
CA ARG A 120 -9.14 11.51 6.64
C ARG A 120 -9.83 11.44 5.28
N TRP A 121 -10.75 12.35 4.99
CA TRP A 121 -11.35 12.46 3.66
C TRP A 121 -10.29 12.78 2.59
N VAL A 122 -9.40 13.73 2.85
CA VAL A 122 -8.29 14.06 1.95
C VAL A 122 -7.38 12.84 1.73
N LEU A 123 -6.94 12.17 2.81
CA LEU A 123 -6.10 10.98 2.69
C LEU A 123 -6.79 9.85 1.91
N ASN A 124 -8.09 9.66 2.14
CA ASN A 124 -8.87 8.67 1.39
C ASN A 124 -9.01 9.04 -0.09
N ALA A 125 -9.26 10.30 -0.41
CA ALA A 125 -9.31 10.79 -1.80
C ALA A 125 -7.97 10.56 -2.52
N LEU A 126 -6.85 10.94 -1.89
CA LEU A 126 -5.52 10.77 -2.48
C LEU A 126 -5.20 9.31 -2.81
N ARG A 127 -5.55 8.35 -1.91
CA ARG A 127 -5.26 6.92 -2.10
C ARG A 127 -6.29 6.18 -2.97
N SER A 128 -7.49 6.73 -3.15
CA SER A 128 -8.54 6.09 -3.95
C SER A 128 -8.28 6.19 -5.46
N ILE A 129 -7.48 7.16 -5.86
CA ILE A 129 -7.08 7.36 -7.26
C ILE A 129 -5.75 6.63 -7.48
N PRO A 130 -5.68 5.64 -8.40
CA PRO A 130 -4.44 4.96 -8.73
C PRO A 130 -3.35 5.92 -9.22
N GLU A 131 -2.08 5.61 -8.94
CA GLU A 131 -0.93 6.44 -9.33
C GLU A 131 -0.86 6.73 -10.83
N LEU A 132 -1.26 5.77 -11.68
CA LEU A 132 -1.31 5.96 -13.14
C LEU A 132 -2.34 7.02 -13.56
N VAL A 133 -3.48 7.08 -12.87
CA VAL A 133 -4.50 8.11 -13.14
C VAL A 133 -4.01 9.48 -12.69
N TRP A 134 -3.35 9.57 -11.52
CA TRP A 134 -2.68 10.78 -11.08
C TRP A 134 -1.63 11.23 -12.10
N ALA A 135 -0.82 10.30 -12.61
CA ALA A 135 0.18 10.61 -13.62
C ALA A 135 -0.45 11.16 -14.91
N ALA A 136 -1.52 10.55 -15.41
CA ALA A 136 -2.22 11.02 -16.60
C ALA A 136 -2.79 12.45 -16.41
N LEU A 137 -3.40 12.73 -15.25
CA LEU A 137 -3.91 14.06 -14.92
C LEU A 137 -2.80 15.11 -14.84
N LEU A 138 -1.68 14.77 -14.21
CA LEU A 138 -0.54 15.66 -14.07
C LEU A 138 0.22 15.84 -15.37
N LEU A 139 0.27 14.82 -16.21
CA LEU A 139 0.84 14.90 -17.55
C LEU A 139 0.13 15.95 -18.42
N ILE A 140 -1.21 15.96 -18.37
CA ILE A 140 -2.02 16.94 -19.11
C ILE A 140 -1.80 18.36 -18.59
N SER A 141 -1.58 18.52 -17.28
CA SER A 141 -1.48 19.84 -16.64
C SER A 141 -0.06 20.38 -16.54
N ALA A 142 0.94 19.51 -16.33
CA ALA A 142 2.33 19.88 -16.08
C ALA A 142 3.29 19.50 -17.23
N GLY A 143 2.79 18.80 -18.25
CA GLY A 143 3.59 18.30 -19.37
C GLY A 143 4.29 16.97 -19.09
N LEU A 144 4.90 16.42 -20.16
CA LEU A 144 5.67 15.19 -20.13
C LEU A 144 6.92 15.36 -19.25
N GLY A 145 7.26 14.34 -18.45
CA GLY A 145 8.52 14.28 -17.75
C GLY A 145 8.47 13.68 -16.35
N PRO A 146 9.65 13.47 -15.74
CA PRO A 146 9.80 12.82 -14.45
C PRO A 146 9.08 13.54 -13.29
N PHE A 147 8.83 14.83 -13.44
CA PHE A 147 8.15 15.64 -12.43
C PHE A 147 6.70 15.21 -12.22
N ALA A 148 5.94 15.00 -13.30
CA ALA A 148 4.56 14.55 -13.23
C ALA A 148 4.46 13.15 -12.57
N GLY A 149 5.34 12.23 -12.95
CA GLY A 149 5.44 10.90 -12.35
C GLY A 149 5.79 10.94 -10.86
N THR A 150 6.76 11.77 -10.48
CA THR A 150 7.15 11.95 -9.06
C THR A 150 5.98 12.46 -8.21
N LEU A 151 5.25 13.47 -8.70
CA LEU A 151 4.08 14.02 -7.99
C LEU A 151 2.92 13.01 -7.92
N ALA A 152 2.69 12.23 -8.99
CA ALA A 152 1.67 11.20 -9.00
C ALA A 152 1.93 10.15 -7.91
N LEU A 153 3.18 9.65 -7.83
CA LEU A 153 3.62 8.76 -6.77
C LEU A 153 3.48 9.41 -5.39
N ALA A 154 3.89 10.68 -5.26
CA ALA A 154 3.79 11.40 -4.00
C ALA A 154 2.34 11.53 -3.53
N PHE A 155 1.40 11.91 -4.40
CA PHE A 155 -0.01 12.08 -4.02
C PHE A 155 -0.65 10.78 -3.58
N HIS A 156 -0.57 9.74 -4.41
CA HIS A 156 -1.14 8.44 -4.06
C HIS A 156 -0.52 7.88 -2.78
N THR A 157 0.81 7.89 -2.69
CA THR A 157 1.54 7.34 -1.55
C THR A 157 1.31 8.15 -0.27
N THR A 158 1.13 9.48 -0.35
CA THR A 158 0.74 10.34 0.78
C THR A 158 -0.59 9.87 1.38
N GLY A 159 -1.56 9.56 0.54
CA GLY A 159 -2.85 9.03 0.99
C GLY A 159 -2.71 7.70 1.73
N VAL A 160 -1.85 6.80 1.23
CA VAL A 160 -1.61 5.49 1.85
C VAL A 160 -0.81 5.62 3.13
N LEU A 161 0.37 6.27 3.09
CA LEU A 161 1.24 6.42 4.25
C LEU A 161 0.58 7.25 5.35
N GLY A 162 -0.08 8.36 4.99
CA GLY A 162 -0.76 9.22 5.96
C GLY A 162 -1.82 8.46 6.75
N ARG A 163 -2.55 7.56 6.09
CA ARG A 163 -3.53 6.70 6.77
C ARG A 163 -2.87 5.67 7.68
N LEU A 164 -1.84 4.97 7.20
CA LEU A 164 -1.10 3.99 8.00
C LEU A 164 -0.40 4.64 9.19
N PHE A 165 0.17 5.83 9.00
CA PHE A 165 0.82 6.58 10.08
C PHE A 165 -0.19 7.02 11.14
N ALA A 166 -1.37 7.52 10.72
CA ALA A 166 -2.43 7.89 11.65
C ALA A 166 -2.90 6.69 12.48
N GLU A 167 -3.07 5.52 11.86
CA GLU A 167 -3.44 4.29 12.56
C GLU A 167 -2.33 3.82 13.51
N SER A 168 -1.05 3.92 13.12
CA SER A 168 0.06 3.59 14.00
C SER A 168 0.12 4.50 15.23
N ILE A 169 -0.11 5.80 15.04
CA ILE A 169 -0.15 6.78 16.14
C ILE A 169 -1.32 6.49 17.09
N GLU A 170 -2.50 6.14 16.55
CA GLU A 170 -3.67 5.79 17.36
C GLU A 170 -3.51 4.50 18.17
N ASN A 171 -2.76 3.54 17.63
CA ASN A 171 -2.51 2.23 18.25
C ASN A 171 -1.27 2.21 19.15
N ALA A 172 -0.57 3.34 19.31
CA ALA A 172 0.57 3.41 20.21
C ALA A 172 0.14 3.17 21.67
N PRO A 173 0.92 2.44 22.49
CA PRO A 173 0.64 2.23 23.89
C PRO A 173 0.39 3.56 24.62
N PRO A 174 -0.76 3.77 25.30
CA PRO A 174 -1.12 5.06 25.86
C PRO A 174 -0.37 5.38 27.16
N GLU A 175 0.11 4.37 27.91
CA GLU A 175 0.64 4.51 29.25
C GLU A 175 1.79 5.53 29.37
N PRO A 176 2.84 5.50 28.49
CA PRO A 176 3.91 6.48 28.58
C PRO A 176 3.45 7.91 28.27
N ALA A 177 2.49 8.05 27.33
CA ALA A 177 1.94 9.35 26.97
C ALA A 177 1.08 9.92 28.12
N ASP A 178 0.29 9.08 28.77
CA ASP A 178 -0.57 9.49 29.89
C ASP A 178 0.26 9.86 31.14
N ALA A 179 1.36 9.16 31.40
CA ALA A 179 2.29 9.51 32.47
C ALA A 179 2.88 10.93 32.31
N LEU A 180 3.20 11.35 31.09
CA LEU A 180 3.68 12.71 30.83
C LEU A 180 2.55 13.76 30.91
N ARG A 181 1.34 13.39 30.49
CA ARG A 181 0.18 14.29 30.59
C ARG A 181 -0.21 14.58 32.04
N THR A 182 -0.14 13.58 32.93
CA THR A 182 -0.42 13.78 34.37
C THR A 182 0.58 14.74 35.03
N GLN A 183 1.79 14.87 34.46
CA GLN A 183 2.80 15.85 34.86
C GLN A 183 2.57 17.26 34.28
N GLY A 184 1.48 17.47 33.54
CA GLY A 184 1.15 18.76 32.93
C GLY A 184 1.90 19.08 31.64
N ILE A 185 2.56 18.09 31.02
CA ILE A 185 3.31 18.29 29.79
C ILE A 185 2.33 18.43 28.59
N GLY A 186 2.53 19.46 27.78
CA GLY A 186 1.67 19.76 26.63
C GLY A 186 1.67 18.68 25.56
N ASN A 187 0.56 18.47 24.88
CA ASN A 187 0.31 17.38 23.91
C ASN A 187 1.38 17.27 22.80
N LEU A 188 1.91 18.37 22.27
CA LEU A 188 2.96 18.33 21.25
C LEU A 188 4.26 17.73 21.80
N LYS A 189 4.65 18.11 23.01
CA LYS A 189 5.85 17.52 23.65
C LYS A 189 5.64 16.05 23.94
N VAL A 190 4.47 15.66 24.44
CA VAL A 190 4.10 14.25 24.64
C VAL A 190 4.22 13.47 23.34
N PHE A 191 3.67 14.01 22.24
CA PHE A 191 3.76 13.36 20.91
C PHE A 191 5.21 13.13 20.50
N TYR A 192 6.06 14.17 20.53
CA TYR A 192 7.45 14.09 20.04
C TYR A 192 8.34 13.20 20.93
N PHE A 193 8.17 13.26 22.25
CA PHE A 193 9.05 12.55 23.17
C PHE A 193 8.56 11.14 23.55
N THR A 194 7.31 10.81 23.28
CA THR A 194 6.73 9.53 23.69
C THR A 194 6.15 8.77 22.50
N THR A 195 5.11 9.32 21.84
CA THR A 195 4.38 8.61 20.81
C THR A 195 5.23 8.40 19.56
N LEU A 196 5.84 9.46 19.05
CA LEU A 196 6.62 9.39 17.81
C LEU A 196 7.80 8.40 17.90
N PRO A 197 8.63 8.38 18.94
CA PRO A 197 9.70 7.38 19.05
C PRO A 197 9.21 5.94 19.10
N GLN A 198 8.06 5.70 19.73
CA GLN A 198 7.47 4.35 19.80
C GLN A 198 7.01 3.84 18.44
N VAL A 199 6.39 4.70 17.63
CA VAL A 199 5.86 4.30 16.33
C VAL A 199 6.87 4.43 15.20
N LEU A 200 7.95 5.17 15.39
CA LEU A 200 8.95 5.48 14.35
C LEU A 200 9.47 4.23 13.60
N PRO A 201 9.83 3.12 14.27
CA PRO A 201 10.27 1.92 13.56
C PRO A 201 9.21 1.38 12.58
N GLN A 202 7.94 1.44 12.97
CA GLN A 202 6.83 1.01 12.14
C GLN A 202 6.59 1.97 10.96
N LEU A 203 6.68 3.29 11.20
CA LEU A 203 6.57 4.29 10.14
C LEU A 203 7.68 4.11 9.09
N MET A 204 8.90 3.85 9.54
CA MET A 204 10.03 3.56 8.63
C MET A 204 9.79 2.29 7.83
N SER A 205 9.32 1.23 8.46
CA SER A 205 8.99 -0.03 7.79
C SER A 205 7.95 0.16 6.68
N TYR A 206 6.87 0.89 6.96
CA TYR A 206 5.86 1.22 5.96
C TYR A 206 6.42 2.08 4.82
N THR A 207 7.28 3.04 5.13
CA THR A 207 7.91 3.90 4.13
C THR A 207 8.80 3.11 3.19
N LEU A 208 9.64 2.21 3.72
CA LEU A 208 10.51 1.34 2.92
C LEU A 208 9.72 0.37 2.05
N TYR A 209 8.67 -0.24 2.60
CA TYR A 209 7.77 -1.10 1.84
C TYR A 209 7.07 -0.34 0.70
N ARG A 210 6.62 0.90 0.96
CA ARG A 210 6.02 1.74 -0.09
C ARG A 210 7.04 2.19 -1.12
N TRP A 211 8.28 2.45 -0.72
CA TRP A 211 9.35 2.75 -1.68
C TRP A 211 9.60 1.59 -2.65
N GLU A 212 9.68 0.36 -2.15
CA GLU A 212 9.78 -0.83 -3.00
C GLU A 212 8.64 -0.90 -4.03
N ASN A 213 7.39 -0.68 -3.61
CA ASN A 213 6.25 -0.63 -4.53
C ASN A 213 6.35 0.53 -5.53
N ASN A 214 6.80 1.69 -5.07
CA ASN A 214 6.95 2.87 -5.89
C ASN A 214 8.05 2.73 -6.95
N ILE A 215 9.09 1.91 -6.74
CA ILE A 215 10.07 1.57 -7.78
C ILE A 215 9.37 0.88 -8.96
N ARG A 216 8.49 -0.08 -8.69
CA ARG A 216 7.73 -0.78 -9.74
C ARG A 216 6.78 0.17 -10.47
N ALA A 217 6.07 1.00 -9.73
CA ALA A 217 5.18 1.99 -10.31
C ALA A 217 5.95 3.04 -11.15
N ALA A 218 7.10 3.52 -10.67
CA ALA A 218 7.96 4.45 -11.40
C ALA A 218 8.47 3.85 -12.71
N ALA A 219 8.84 2.56 -12.72
CA ALA A 219 9.26 1.89 -13.95
C ALA A 219 8.15 1.86 -15.02
N VAL A 220 6.90 1.68 -14.61
CA VAL A 220 5.75 1.76 -15.53
C VAL A 220 5.50 3.20 -15.99
N LEU A 221 5.61 4.17 -15.08
CA LEU A 221 5.42 5.58 -15.41
C LEU A 221 6.51 6.10 -16.36
N GLY A 222 7.75 5.63 -16.23
CA GLY A 222 8.85 5.98 -17.14
C GLY A 222 8.67 5.48 -18.58
N VAL A 223 7.78 4.51 -18.82
CA VAL A 223 7.44 4.05 -20.18
C VAL A 223 6.35 4.92 -20.81
N VAL A 224 5.52 5.57 -19.99
CA VAL A 224 4.37 6.38 -20.44
C VAL A 224 4.75 7.86 -20.64
N GLY A 225 5.80 8.35 -20.03
CA GLY A 225 6.31 9.73 -20.12
C GLY A 225 7.65 9.82 -20.78
#